data_b54fb139ba9bc63210deac55c8912c03
#
_entry.id   b54fb139ba9bc63210deac55c8912c03
#
_cell.length_a   1.000
_cell.length_b   1.000
_cell.length_c   1.000
_cell.angle_alpha   90.00
_cell.angle_beta   90.00
_cell.angle_gamma   90.00
#
_symmetry.space_group_name_H-M   'P 1'
#
loop_
_entity.id
_entity.type
_entity.pdbx_description
1 polymer ?
#
loop_
_entity_poly.entity_id
_entity_poly.type
_entity_poly.pdbx_seq_one_letter_code
_entity_poly.pdbx_strand_id
1 'polypeptide(L)'
;MKETKTKEIVVIGAGPGGYAAAFRAADLGKKVTLVDKNKELGGVCLNRGCIPSKTLLHISKTIIDVQHLSKIGVNFNNPEVNIDQIRKHKDKIVTKLNRGISQMAKARGVEVLCGEASFLSNNELQIDDKNKKTKILFDNCIIASGSRSSLLPIVPKNNNNILTSKTALDLSEIPGSLLVVGGGIIGLELGQVYSALGSKVTVAEFLPDLITA
;
A
#
# COMPACT_ATOMS: atom_id res chain seq x y z
N MET A 1 -17.65 -32.89 14.96
CA MET A 1 -16.43 -32.37 14.33
C MET A 1 -16.80 -31.90 12.91
N LYS A 2 -16.67 -30.59 12.55
CA LYS A 2 -16.89 -30.18 11.18
C LYS A 2 -15.70 -30.69 10.35
N GLU A 3 -15.98 -31.46 9.32
CA GLU A 3 -14.96 -31.88 8.34
C GLU A 3 -14.16 -30.68 7.86
N THR A 4 -12.86 -30.71 8.07
CA THR A 4 -11.94 -29.70 7.59
C THR A 4 -11.74 -29.95 6.09
N LYS A 5 -12.50 -29.23 5.23
CA LYS A 5 -12.37 -29.39 3.79
C LYS A 5 -10.98 -28.94 3.34
N THR A 6 -10.28 -29.82 2.63
CA THR A 6 -8.99 -29.48 1.99
C THR A 6 -9.22 -28.44 0.89
N LYS A 7 -8.39 -27.41 0.87
CA LYS A 7 -8.36 -26.37 -0.15
C LYS A 7 -7.35 -26.73 -1.24
N GLU A 8 -7.73 -26.61 -2.49
CA GLU A 8 -6.82 -26.96 -3.60
C GLU A 8 -5.61 -26.01 -3.66
N ILE A 9 -5.88 -24.70 -3.65
CA ILE A 9 -4.82 -23.67 -3.57
C ILE A 9 -5.17 -22.64 -2.52
N VAL A 10 -4.22 -22.38 -1.62
CA VAL A 10 -4.29 -21.26 -0.68
C VAL A 10 -3.24 -20.22 -1.07
N VAL A 11 -3.64 -18.96 -1.12
CA VAL A 11 -2.73 -17.82 -1.33
C VAL A 11 -2.73 -16.98 -0.07
N ILE A 12 -1.54 -16.78 0.53
CA ILE A 12 -1.37 -15.97 1.74
C ILE A 12 -0.89 -14.57 1.33
N GLY A 13 -1.72 -13.56 1.61
CA GLY A 13 -1.49 -12.16 1.28
C GLY A 13 -2.26 -11.73 0.02
N ALA A 14 -3.07 -10.68 0.15
CA ALA A 14 -3.92 -10.14 -0.91
C ALA A 14 -3.32 -8.88 -1.57
N GLY A 15 -2.00 -8.71 -1.50
CA GLY A 15 -1.27 -7.71 -2.27
C GLY A 15 -1.19 -8.07 -3.76
N PRO A 16 -0.50 -7.24 -4.60
CA PRO A 16 -0.41 -7.45 -6.06
C PRO A 16 0.06 -8.85 -6.44
N GLY A 17 1.06 -9.40 -5.77
CA GLY A 17 1.51 -10.79 -6.02
C GLY A 17 0.45 -11.82 -5.68
N GLY A 18 -0.27 -11.62 -4.55
CA GLY A 18 -1.25 -12.59 -4.07
C GLY A 18 -2.55 -12.58 -4.87
N TYR A 19 -3.20 -11.42 -5.06
CA TYR A 19 -4.44 -11.42 -5.85
C TYR A 19 -4.19 -11.79 -7.32
N ALA A 20 -3.03 -11.41 -7.90
CA ALA A 20 -2.70 -11.80 -9.25
C ALA A 20 -2.53 -13.32 -9.37
N ALA A 21 -1.81 -13.95 -8.43
CA ALA A 21 -1.67 -15.40 -8.38
C ALA A 21 -3.02 -16.10 -8.17
N ALA A 22 -3.84 -15.60 -7.24
CA ALA A 22 -5.16 -16.14 -6.96
C ALA A 22 -6.09 -16.08 -8.18
N PHE A 23 -6.13 -14.93 -8.87
CA PHE A 23 -6.96 -14.75 -10.06
C PHE A 23 -6.47 -15.64 -11.20
N ARG A 24 -5.15 -15.71 -11.43
CA ARG A 24 -4.60 -16.58 -12.47
C ARG A 24 -4.89 -18.06 -12.21
N ALA A 25 -4.76 -18.50 -10.96
CA ALA A 25 -5.10 -19.89 -10.60
C ALA A 25 -6.60 -20.18 -10.80
N ALA A 26 -7.47 -19.25 -10.44
CA ALA A 26 -8.91 -19.38 -10.66
C ALA A 26 -9.27 -19.39 -12.15
N ASP A 27 -8.63 -18.53 -12.97
CA ASP A 27 -8.80 -18.50 -14.43
C ASP A 27 -8.32 -19.82 -15.10
N LEU A 28 -7.43 -20.57 -14.45
CA LEU A 28 -6.98 -21.92 -14.84
C LEU A 28 -7.89 -23.04 -14.28
N GLY A 29 -9.05 -22.71 -13.73
CA GLY A 29 -10.03 -23.66 -13.21
C GLY A 29 -9.76 -24.19 -11.81
N LYS A 30 -8.80 -23.62 -11.06
CA LYS A 30 -8.48 -24.06 -9.70
C LYS A 30 -9.41 -23.45 -8.66
N LYS A 31 -9.69 -24.20 -7.60
CA LYS A 31 -10.41 -23.69 -6.41
C LYS A 31 -9.42 -22.97 -5.50
N VAL A 32 -9.59 -21.65 -5.40
CA VAL A 32 -8.62 -20.79 -4.71
C VAL A 32 -9.24 -20.17 -3.45
N THR A 33 -8.48 -20.21 -2.36
CA THR A 33 -8.77 -19.49 -1.12
C THR A 33 -7.65 -18.45 -0.92
N LEU A 34 -8.02 -17.16 -0.88
CA LEU A 34 -7.12 -16.03 -0.64
C LEU A 34 -7.25 -15.59 0.81
N VAL A 35 -6.15 -15.55 1.54
CA VAL A 35 -6.11 -15.20 2.97
C VAL A 35 -5.34 -13.91 3.16
N ASP A 36 -5.91 -12.91 3.82
CA ASP A 36 -5.21 -11.69 4.25
C ASP A 36 -5.69 -11.26 5.63
N LYS A 37 -4.79 -10.68 6.40
CA LYS A 37 -5.11 -10.14 7.73
C LYS A 37 -5.97 -8.89 7.69
N ASN A 38 -6.00 -8.19 6.56
CA ASN A 38 -6.83 -7.02 6.34
C ASN A 38 -8.09 -7.40 5.56
N LYS A 39 -9.17 -6.69 5.84
CA LYS A 39 -10.44 -6.83 5.12
C LYS A 39 -10.32 -6.38 3.66
N GLU A 40 -9.58 -5.30 3.46
CA GLU A 40 -9.39 -4.67 2.16
C GLU A 40 -8.31 -5.42 1.38
N LEU A 41 -8.67 -5.90 0.18
CA LEU A 41 -7.73 -6.51 -0.74
C LEU A 41 -6.80 -5.43 -1.35
N GLY A 42 -5.73 -5.86 -2.04
CA GLY A 42 -4.80 -4.96 -2.72
C GLY A 42 -3.50 -4.71 -1.97
N GLY A 43 -3.41 -5.13 -0.71
CA GLY A 43 -2.20 -5.08 0.10
C GLY A 43 -1.63 -3.67 0.30
N VAL A 44 -0.32 -3.59 0.53
CA VAL A 44 0.38 -2.31 0.76
C VAL A 44 0.32 -1.43 -0.49
N CYS A 45 0.58 -1.95 -1.66
CA CYS A 45 0.65 -1.17 -2.90
C CYS A 45 -0.64 -0.38 -3.15
N LEU A 46 -1.80 -1.03 -3.10
CA LEU A 46 -3.07 -0.36 -3.37
C LEU A 46 -3.50 0.55 -2.22
N ASN A 47 -3.37 0.08 -0.98
CA ASN A 47 -3.98 0.76 0.16
C ASN A 47 -3.07 1.81 0.81
N ARG A 48 -1.74 1.64 0.75
CA ARG A 48 -0.76 2.43 1.52
C ARG A 48 0.59 2.62 0.80
N GLY A 49 0.60 2.53 -0.53
CA GLY A 49 1.82 2.59 -1.33
C GLY A 49 1.59 3.22 -2.69
N CYS A 50 1.71 2.44 -3.74
CA CYS A 50 1.75 2.91 -5.13
C CYS A 50 0.53 3.76 -5.54
N ILE A 51 -0.68 3.33 -5.20
CA ILE A 51 -1.88 4.06 -5.64
C ILE A 51 -2.02 5.41 -4.94
N PRO A 52 -1.98 5.50 -3.60
CA PRO A 52 -2.02 6.80 -2.95
C PRO A 52 -0.81 7.68 -3.31
N SER A 53 0.41 7.13 -3.45
CA SER A 53 1.58 7.95 -3.83
C SER A 53 1.44 8.51 -5.24
N LYS A 54 1.03 7.72 -6.23
CA LYS A 54 0.83 8.18 -7.61
C LYS A 54 -0.32 9.18 -7.72
N THR A 55 -1.35 9.04 -6.90
CA THR A 55 -2.43 10.04 -6.83
C THR A 55 -1.90 11.38 -6.33
N LEU A 56 -1.10 11.39 -5.27
CA LEU A 56 -0.51 12.62 -4.72
C LEU A 56 0.54 13.21 -5.65
N LEU A 57 1.39 12.37 -6.27
CA LEU A 57 2.38 12.81 -7.26
C LEU A 57 1.74 13.47 -8.48
N HIS A 58 0.59 12.96 -8.95
CA HIS A 58 -0.13 13.59 -10.06
C HIS A 58 -0.58 15.01 -9.70
N ILE A 59 -1.13 15.21 -8.50
CA ILE A 59 -1.52 16.53 -7.99
C ILE A 59 -0.29 17.45 -7.89
N SER A 60 0.78 16.94 -7.29
CA SER A 60 2.04 17.67 -7.10
C SER A 60 2.66 18.10 -8.44
N LYS A 61 2.66 17.17 -9.40
CA LYS A 61 3.15 17.47 -10.76
C LYS A 61 2.34 18.60 -11.40
N THR A 62 1.02 18.57 -11.27
CA THR A 62 0.15 19.63 -11.82
C THR A 62 0.47 20.98 -11.21
N ILE A 63 0.69 21.06 -9.89
CA ILE A 63 1.10 22.31 -9.22
C ILE A 63 2.43 22.81 -9.76
N ILE A 64 3.42 21.93 -9.88
CA ILE A 64 4.77 22.27 -10.40
C ILE A 64 4.68 22.71 -11.87
N ASP A 65 3.92 22.00 -12.70
CA ASP A 65 3.75 22.33 -14.12
C ASP A 65 3.15 23.73 -14.30
N VAL A 66 2.13 24.08 -13.50
CA VAL A 66 1.52 25.43 -13.49
C VAL A 66 2.53 26.50 -13.08
N GLN A 67 3.36 26.25 -12.06
CA GLN A 67 4.41 27.18 -11.64
C GLN A 67 5.46 27.38 -12.74
N HIS A 68 5.78 26.36 -13.52
CA HIS A 68 6.73 26.47 -14.63
C HIS A 68 6.20 27.32 -15.79
N LEU A 69 4.88 27.44 -15.99
CA LEU A 69 4.30 28.26 -17.04
C LEU A 69 4.63 29.74 -16.88
N SER A 70 4.91 30.21 -15.67
CA SER A 70 5.34 31.59 -15.42
C SER A 70 6.65 31.93 -16.15
N LYS A 71 7.55 30.94 -16.35
CA LYS A 71 8.83 31.11 -17.06
C LYS A 71 8.65 31.37 -18.55
N ILE A 72 7.49 31.04 -19.10
CA ILE A 72 7.14 31.25 -20.52
C ILE A 72 6.03 32.27 -20.70
N GLY A 73 5.77 33.08 -19.66
CA GLY A 73 4.86 34.22 -19.73
C GLY A 73 3.40 33.95 -19.34
N VAL A 74 3.05 32.76 -18.88
CA VAL A 74 1.69 32.44 -18.40
C VAL A 74 1.69 32.42 -16.87
N ASN A 75 1.08 33.40 -16.25
CA ASN A 75 1.07 33.58 -14.79
C ASN A 75 -0.25 33.15 -14.19
N PHE A 76 -0.17 32.37 -13.11
CA PHE A 76 -1.30 31.99 -12.25
C PHE A 76 -1.03 32.50 -10.83
N ASN A 77 -2.09 32.78 -10.10
CA ASN A 77 -1.97 33.02 -8.67
C ASN A 77 -1.49 31.74 -7.96
N ASN A 78 -0.83 31.91 -6.81
CA ASN A 78 -0.45 30.77 -6.00
C ASN A 78 -1.68 29.92 -5.67
N PRO A 79 -1.61 28.60 -5.82
CA PRO A 79 -2.74 27.72 -5.54
C PRO A 79 -3.08 27.74 -4.05
N GLU A 80 -4.34 27.83 -3.74
CA GLU A 80 -4.83 27.54 -2.39
C GLU A 80 -4.97 26.04 -2.23
N VAL A 81 -4.22 25.46 -1.28
CA VAL A 81 -4.15 24.01 -1.06
C VAL A 81 -5.05 23.60 0.11
N ASN A 82 -6.08 22.83 -0.18
CA ASN A 82 -6.93 22.19 0.83
C ASN A 82 -6.55 20.71 0.98
N ILE A 83 -5.75 20.40 1.99
CA ILE A 83 -5.22 19.05 2.23
C ILE A 83 -6.32 18.02 2.54
N ASP A 84 -7.42 18.44 3.17
CA ASP A 84 -8.54 17.55 3.47
C ASP A 84 -9.26 17.09 2.20
N GLN A 85 -9.40 17.97 1.22
CA GLN A 85 -9.97 17.61 -0.08
C GLN A 85 -9.03 16.71 -0.87
N ILE A 86 -7.72 16.97 -0.86
CA ILE A 86 -6.71 16.12 -1.48
C ILE A 86 -6.74 14.72 -0.87
N ARG A 87 -6.80 14.62 0.46
CA ARG A 87 -6.89 13.36 1.19
C ARG A 87 -8.14 12.59 0.80
N LYS A 88 -9.30 13.24 0.82
CA LYS A 88 -10.58 12.64 0.39
C LYS A 88 -10.55 12.14 -1.06
N HIS A 89 -9.93 12.89 -1.96
CA HIS A 89 -9.76 12.49 -3.35
C HIS A 89 -8.90 11.23 -3.47
N LYS A 90 -7.75 11.20 -2.82
CA LYS A 90 -6.86 10.04 -2.74
C LYS A 90 -7.59 8.80 -2.20
N ASP A 91 -8.31 8.94 -1.08
CA ASP A 91 -9.02 7.84 -0.43
C ASP A 91 -10.18 7.30 -1.29
N LYS A 92 -10.85 8.18 -2.04
CA LYS A 92 -11.88 7.79 -3.02
C LYS A 92 -11.31 6.91 -4.14
N ILE A 93 -10.11 7.24 -4.65
CA ILE A 93 -9.43 6.44 -5.69
C ILE A 93 -9.06 5.06 -5.11
N VAL A 94 -8.42 5.02 -3.94
CA VAL A 94 -8.05 3.78 -3.26
C VAL A 94 -9.27 2.89 -3.03
N THR A 95 -10.35 3.46 -2.49
CA THR A 95 -11.61 2.74 -2.24
C THR A 95 -12.23 2.18 -3.52
N LYS A 96 -12.24 2.97 -4.60
CA LYS A 96 -12.77 2.52 -5.90
C LYS A 96 -12.01 1.31 -6.43
N LEU A 97 -10.68 1.36 -6.41
CA LEU A 97 -9.85 0.26 -6.90
C LEU A 97 -9.94 -0.98 -6.00
N ASN A 98 -10.01 -0.78 -4.69
CA ASN A 98 -10.20 -1.88 -3.73
C ASN A 98 -11.50 -2.64 -3.99
N ARG A 99 -12.61 -1.90 -4.22
CA ARG A 99 -13.90 -2.50 -4.62
C ARG A 99 -13.77 -3.29 -5.92
N GLY A 100 -13.02 -2.76 -6.90
CA GLY A 100 -12.77 -3.44 -8.17
C GLY A 100 -12.09 -4.79 -7.98
N ILE A 101 -11.01 -4.86 -7.17
CA ILE A 101 -10.33 -6.12 -6.86
C ILE A 101 -11.27 -7.11 -6.15
N SER A 102 -12.07 -6.63 -5.19
CA SER A 102 -13.02 -7.47 -4.48
C SER A 102 -14.10 -8.06 -5.41
N GLN A 103 -14.58 -7.26 -6.38
CA GLN A 103 -15.50 -7.72 -7.41
C GLN A 103 -14.86 -8.75 -8.35
N MET A 104 -13.60 -8.54 -8.73
CA MET A 104 -12.83 -9.48 -9.56
C MET A 104 -12.61 -10.82 -8.85
N ALA A 105 -12.32 -10.81 -7.55
CA ALA A 105 -12.22 -12.03 -6.73
C ALA A 105 -13.55 -12.79 -6.71
N LYS A 106 -14.65 -12.09 -6.45
CA LYS A 106 -15.99 -12.67 -6.44
C LYS A 106 -16.39 -13.26 -7.80
N ALA A 107 -16.13 -12.54 -8.89
CA ALA A 107 -16.47 -13.00 -10.26
C ALA A 107 -15.72 -14.28 -10.65
N ARG A 108 -14.53 -14.51 -10.08
CA ARG A 108 -13.71 -15.72 -10.29
C ARG A 108 -13.99 -16.85 -9.29
N GLY A 109 -14.92 -16.66 -8.37
CA GLY A 109 -15.20 -17.64 -7.31
C GLY A 109 -14.06 -17.81 -6.32
N VAL A 110 -13.14 -16.84 -6.19
CA VAL A 110 -12.09 -16.86 -5.19
C VAL A 110 -12.68 -16.64 -3.81
N GLU A 111 -12.52 -17.63 -2.93
CA GLU A 111 -12.92 -17.50 -1.53
C GLU A 111 -11.93 -16.59 -0.80
N VAL A 112 -12.42 -15.56 -0.12
CA VAL A 112 -11.58 -14.62 0.63
C VAL A 112 -11.80 -14.83 2.12
N LEU A 113 -10.72 -15.13 2.85
CA LEU A 113 -10.72 -15.26 4.30
C LEU A 113 -9.90 -14.15 4.93
N CYS A 114 -10.51 -13.44 5.88
CA CYS A 114 -9.82 -12.39 6.65
C CYS A 114 -9.24 -13.02 7.92
N GLY A 115 -7.94 -12.84 8.15
CA GLY A 115 -7.24 -13.31 9.32
C GLY A 115 -5.74 -13.47 9.09
N GLU A 116 -4.99 -13.56 10.18
CA GLU A 116 -3.55 -13.82 10.12
C GLU A 116 -3.31 -15.33 9.98
N ALA A 117 -2.59 -15.70 8.90
CA ALA A 117 -2.28 -17.09 8.61
C ALA A 117 -0.95 -17.50 9.25
N SER A 118 -0.92 -18.68 9.88
CA SER A 118 0.30 -19.31 10.37
C SER A 118 0.29 -20.80 10.01
N PHE A 119 1.46 -21.33 9.64
CA PHE A 119 1.61 -22.74 9.31
C PHE A 119 1.59 -23.57 10.61
N LEU A 120 0.79 -24.61 10.62
CA LEU A 120 0.80 -25.65 11.66
C LEU A 120 1.60 -26.87 11.20
N SER A 121 1.58 -27.15 9.89
CA SER A 121 2.38 -28.19 9.24
C SER A 121 2.62 -27.83 7.78
N ASN A 122 3.19 -28.75 7.00
CA ASN A 122 3.44 -28.56 5.57
C ASN A 122 2.17 -28.42 4.71
N ASN A 123 1.01 -28.81 5.24
CA ASN A 123 -0.27 -28.80 4.54
C ASN A 123 -1.44 -28.29 5.40
N GLU A 124 -1.16 -27.69 6.55
CA GLU A 124 -2.17 -27.15 7.45
C GLU A 124 -1.83 -25.70 7.86
N LEU A 125 -2.82 -24.83 7.75
CA LEU A 125 -2.77 -23.44 8.22
C LEU A 125 -3.79 -23.21 9.33
N GLN A 126 -3.41 -22.36 10.29
CA GLN A 126 -4.33 -21.69 11.19
C GLN A 126 -4.55 -20.26 10.70
N ILE A 127 -5.80 -19.85 10.60
CA ILE A 127 -6.20 -18.47 10.32
C ILE A 127 -6.81 -17.90 11.60
N ASP A 128 -6.22 -16.83 12.10
CA ASP A 128 -6.66 -16.13 13.30
C ASP A 128 -7.32 -14.79 12.92
N ASP A 129 -8.61 -14.70 13.10
CA ASP A 129 -9.40 -13.50 12.82
C ASP A 129 -9.87 -12.86 14.14
N LYS A 130 -9.05 -12.71 15.13
CA LYS A 130 -9.33 -12.08 16.45
C LYS A 130 -10.46 -12.74 17.26
N ASN A 131 -11.52 -13.21 16.63
CA ASN A 131 -12.69 -13.80 17.25
C ASN A 131 -12.72 -15.33 17.12
N LYS A 132 -12.02 -15.86 16.11
CA LYS A 132 -12.08 -17.26 15.75
C LYS A 132 -10.78 -17.74 15.14
N LYS A 133 -10.30 -18.89 15.62
CA LYS A 133 -9.23 -19.65 14.99
C LYS A 133 -9.84 -20.73 14.09
N THR A 134 -9.51 -20.68 12.82
CA THR A 134 -9.98 -21.66 11.83
C THR A 134 -8.78 -22.40 11.28
N LYS A 135 -8.83 -23.72 11.28
CA LYS A 135 -7.81 -24.56 10.64
C LYS A 135 -8.28 -24.94 9.24
N ILE A 136 -7.38 -24.89 8.29
CA ILE A 136 -7.61 -25.32 6.90
C ILE A 136 -6.48 -26.24 6.45
N LEU A 137 -6.83 -27.29 5.74
CA LEU A 137 -5.90 -28.12 5.00
C LEU A 137 -5.79 -27.62 3.57
N PHE A 138 -4.65 -27.80 2.95
CA PHE A 138 -4.42 -27.38 1.55
C PHE A 138 -3.48 -28.35 0.82
N ASP A 139 -3.63 -28.42 -0.51
CA ASP A 139 -2.75 -29.20 -1.37
C ASP A 139 -1.52 -28.36 -1.76
N ASN A 140 -1.74 -27.08 -2.11
CA ASN A 140 -0.69 -26.14 -2.50
C ASN A 140 -0.88 -24.79 -1.82
N CYS A 141 0.24 -24.12 -1.50
CA CYS A 141 0.23 -22.81 -0.89
C CYS A 141 1.17 -21.84 -1.62
N ILE A 142 0.66 -20.64 -1.93
CA ILE A 142 1.44 -19.53 -2.48
C ILE A 142 1.62 -18.48 -1.38
N ILE A 143 2.88 -18.21 -1.02
CA ILE A 143 3.22 -17.21 0.00
C ILE A 143 3.50 -15.88 -0.69
N ALA A 144 2.58 -14.92 -0.52
CA ALA A 144 2.66 -13.57 -1.06
C ALA A 144 2.50 -12.51 0.06
N SER A 145 3.15 -12.75 1.20
CA SER A 145 2.98 -12.00 2.45
C SER A 145 3.45 -10.53 2.38
N GLY A 146 4.21 -10.15 1.33
CA GLY A 146 4.67 -8.78 1.11
C GLY A 146 5.77 -8.33 2.08
N SER A 147 5.80 -7.04 2.35
CA SER A 147 6.82 -6.40 3.19
C SER A 147 6.22 -5.34 4.11
N ARG A 148 7.02 -4.84 5.02
CA ARG A 148 6.67 -3.74 5.92
C ARG A 148 7.82 -2.73 5.99
N SER A 149 7.50 -1.49 6.33
CA SER A 149 8.51 -0.47 6.58
C SER A 149 9.43 -0.89 7.72
N SER A 150 10.75 -0.74 7.51
CA SER A 150 11.76 -0.88 8.55
C SER A 150 12.06 0.49 9.15
N LEU A 151 12.18 0.55 10.46
CA LEU A 151 12.63 1.75 11.17
C LEU A 151 14.08 1.57 11.58
N LEU A 152 14.86 2.64 11.48
CA LEU A 152 16.22 2.65 12.01
C LEU A 152 16.18 2.47 13.54
N PRO A 153 17.09 1.69 14.14
CA PRO A 153 17.10 1.44 15.59
C PRO A 153 17.24 2.70 16.44
N ILE A 154 17.87 3.74 15.89
CA ILE A 154 18.09 5.03 16.56
C ILE A 154 16.86 5.94 16.56
N VAL A 155 15.84 5.61 15.78
CA VAL A 155 14.62 6.45 15.68
C VAL A 155 13.77 6.29 16.93
N PRO A 156 13.44 7.39 17.62
CA PRO A 156 12.57 7.34 18.80
C PRO A 156 11.22 6.69 18.47
N LYS A 157 10.81 5.74 19.30
CA LYS A 157 9.50 5.13 19.22
C LYS A 157 8.45 6.13 19.79
N ASN A 158 7.26 6.15 19.21
CA ASN A 158 6.13 6.97 19.66
C ASN A 158 6.36 8.49 19.56
N ASN A 159 7.01 8.95 18.50
CA ASN A 159 7.11 10.37 18.16
C ASN A 159 6.26 10.66 16.90
N ASN A 160 5.25 11.52 17.07
CA ASN A 160 4.32 11.87 15.99
C ASN A 160 4.98 12.63 14.84
N ASN A 161 6.13 13.25 15.05
CA ASN A 161 6.90 13.93 14.01
C ASN A 161 7.69 12.96 13.12
N ILE A 162 7.70 11.66 13.47
CA ILE A 162 8.40 10.64 12.70
C ILE A 162 7.41 9.90 11.83
N LEU A 163 7.53 10.11 10.54
CA LEU A 163 6.67 9.51 9.54
C LEU A 163 7.34 8.27 8.91
N THR A 164 6.54 7.24 8.70
CA THR A 164 6.87 6.14 7.79
C THR A 164 6.25 6.42 6.42
N SER A 165 6.60 5.65 5.40
CA SER A 165 5.94 5.73 4.09
C SER A 165 4.42 5.65 4.19
N LYS A 166 3.89 4.85 5.12
CA LYS A 166 2.45 4.74 5.35
C LYS A 166 1.87 6.04 5.93
N THR A 167 2.43 6.54 7.04
CA THR A 167 1.87 7.70 7.74
C THR A 167 2.09 9.01 6.98
N ALA A 168 3.16 9.10 6.17
CA ALA A 168 3.35 10.22 5.25
C ALA A 168 2.26 10.28 4.15
N LEU A 169 1.76 9.13 3.69
CA LEU A 169 0.65 9.07 2.74
C LEU A 169 -0.71 9.43 3.34
N ASP A 170 -0.83 9.41 4.68
CA ASP A 170 -2.03 9.88 5.36
C ASP A 170 -2.22 11.39 5.19
N LEU A 171 -1.15 12.13 4.91
CA LEU A 171 -1.14 13.57 4.63
C LEU A 171 -1.90 14.35 5.73
N SER A 172 -1.58 14.09 7.00
CA SER A 172 -2.25 14.68 8.14
C SER A 172 -2.03 16.19 8.23
N GLU A 173 -0.83 16.64 7.85
CA GLU A 173 -0.41 18.04 7.82
C GLU A 173 0.67 18.27 6.76
N ILE A 174 0.95 19.53 6.44
CA ILE A 174 2.09 19.95 5.63
C ILE A 174 3.07 20.66 6.56
N PRO A 175 4.14 20.01 7.02
CA PRO A 175 5.12 20.62 7.90
C PRO A 175 5.89 21.71 7.16
N GLY A 176 6.30 22.76 7.87
CA GLY A 176 7.14 23.83 7.29
C GLY A 176 8.48 23.30 6.79
N SER A 177 9.03 22.26 7.41
CA SER A 177 10.24 21.56 6.97
C SER A 177 10.11 20.05 7.15
N LEU A 178 10.67 19.28 6.21
CA LEU A 178 10.65 17.83 6.22
C LEU A 178 12.05 17.29 5.92
N LEU A 179 12.57 16.46 6.80
CA LEU A 179 13.76 15.66 6.56
C LEU A 179 13.35 14.26 6.06
N VAL A 180 13.81 13.90 4.88
CA VAL A 180 13.69 12.54 4.34
C VAL A 180 14.98 11.80 4.59
N VAL A 181 14.92 10.68 5.30
CA VAL A 181 16.07 9.81 5.56
C VAL A 181 16.03 8.64 4.60
N GLY A 182 16.96 8.65 3.66
CA GLY A 182 17.07 7.71 2.55
C GLY A 182 16.60 8.30 1.22
N GLY A 183 17.51 8.33 0.23
CA GLY A 183 17.30 8.83 -1.13
C GLY A 183 16.74 7.79 -2.11
N GLY A 184 16.05 6.77 -1.61
CA GLY A 184 15.35 5.77 -2.42
C GLY A 184 14.05 6.32 -3.02
N ILE A 185 13.44 5.54 -3.93
CA ILE A 185 12.25 5.94 -4.70
C ILE A 185 11.12 6.48 -3.82
N ILE A 186 10.79 5.78 -2.73
CA ILE A 186 9.67 6.17 -1.84
C ILE A 186 9.94 7.52 -1.17
N GLY A 187 11.16 7.72 -0.67
CA GLY A 187 11.57 8.97 -0.01
C GLY A 187 11.51 10.15 -0.96
N LEU A 188 12.01 9.99 -2.17
CA LEU A 188 12.01 11.03 -3.20
C LEU A 188 10.61 11.34 -3.72
N GLU A 189 9.76 10.33 -3.95
CA GLU A 189 8.37 10.54 -4.36
C GLU A 189 7.59 11.34 -3.30
N LEU A 190 7.70 10.94 -2.03
CA LEU A 190 7.01 11.64 -0.95
C LEU A 190 7.62 13.02 -0.69
N GLY A 191 8.94 13.14 -0.75
CA GLY A 191 9.63 14.43 -0.68
C GLY A 191 9.13 15.40 -1.74
N GLN A 192 8.96 14.95 -2.99
CA GLN A 192 8.40 15.76 -4.07
C GLN A 192 6.95 16.18 -3.77
N VAL A 193 6.12 15.28 -3.24
CA VAL A 193 4.74 15.61 -2.84
C VAL A 193 4.74 16.74 -1.82
N TYR A 194 5.46 16.56 -0.72
CA TYR A 194 5.50 17.56 0.35
C TYR A 194 6.12 18.87 -0.09
N SER A 195 7.16 18.84 -0.93
CA SER A 195 7.78 20.04 -1.51
C SER A 195 6.79 20.83 -2.36
N ALA A 196 6.04 20.16 -3.25
CA ALA A 196 5.03 20.81 -4.08
C ALA A 196 3.87 21.40 -3.26
N LEU A 197 3.58 20.82 -2.10
CA LEU A 197 2.57 21.31 -1.18
C LEU A 197 3.07 22.40 -0.22
N GLY A 198 4.37 22.77 -0.26
CA GLY A 198 4.91 23.91 0.46
C GLY A 198 5.95 23.59 1.55
N SER A 199 6.30 22.34 1.80
CA SER A 199 7.35 22.00 2.76
C SER A 199 8.75 22.28 2.18
N LYS A 200 9.66 22.80 3.04
CA LYS A 200 11.09 22.79 2.74
C LYS A 200 11.66 21.39 2.97
N VAL A 201 11.94 20.67 1.89
CA VAL A 201 12.40 19.28 1.97
C VAL A 201 13.92 19.21 1.91
N THR A 202 14.50 18.42 2.82
CA THR A 202 15.92 18.01 2.80
C THR A 202 15.98 16.50 2.75
N VAL A 203 16.84 15.96 1.87
CA VAL A 203 17.08 14.51 1.76
C VAL A 203 18.46 14.20 2.31
N ALA A 204 18.54 13.26 3.24
CA ALA A 204 19.80 12.71 3.75
C ALA A 204 19.95 11.27 3.24
N GLU A 205 20.98 11.03 2.42
CA GLU A 205 21.33 9.73 1.89
C GLU A 205 22.73 9.33 2.40
N PHE A 206 22.89 8.07 2.74
CA PHE A 206 24.15 7.52 3.22
C PHE A 206 25.11 7.20 2.07
N LEU A 207 24.58 6.76 0.94
CA LEU A 207 25.37 6.44 -0.25
C LEU A 207 25.67 7.71 -1.08
N PRO A 208 26.71 7.71 -1.91
CA PRO A 208 27.06 8.88 -2.72
C PRO A 208 26.01 9.23 -3.78
N ASP A 209 25.22 8.26 -4.20
CA ASP A 209 24.21 8.42 -5.26
C ASP A 209 22.80 8.17 -4.75
N LEU A 210 21.83 8.86 -5.36
CA LEU A 210 20.40 8.60 -5.14
C LEU A 210 19.92 7.42 -6.01
N ILE A 211 18.91 6.69 -5.52
CA ILE A 211 18.27 5.58 -6.27
C ILE A 211 19.29 4.49 -6.66
N THR A 212 20.12 4.12 -5.76
CA THR A 212 21.16 3.07 -5.93
C THR A 212 20.59 1.66 -5.77
N ALA A 213 19.50 1.27 -6.45
CA ALA A 213 18.95 -0.09 -6.41
C ALA A 213 19.00 -0.75 -7.77
#